data_d379f4e5e4350411957e8f2f89e8070c
#
_entry.id   d379f4e5e4350411957e8f2f89e8070c
#
_cell.length_a   1.000
_cell.length_b   1.000
_cell.length_c   1.000
_cell.angle_alpha   90.00
_cell.angle_beta   90.00
_cell.angle_gamma   90.00
#
_symmetry.space_group_name_H-M   'P 1'
#
loop_
_entity.id
_entity.type
_entity.pdbx_description
1 polymer ?
#
loop_
_entity_poly.entity_id
_entity_poly.type
_entity_poly.pdbx_seq_one_letter_code
_entity_poly.pdbx_strand_id
1 'polypeptide(L)'
;MVRVWNYSKASPQTTILPALVRYPNFEARTQCEVLKINLDKSGKRATGVTYVDTSGNEWEQPADLVLLCAFQLFNVQLLLLSGIGKPYDPNTGEGVIGRNYSYQVTSSVDAFFDNKVFNPFIASGSIGMCIDEFNGDNFDHGPHGFVGGGYLGAVQTNGRPIQSTRTPKGTPRWGLGWKQAVAKNYLTSYQVVTHGGCCSYRDAYCDLDPTYTDRFGRKLMRITFDFHENELKMSQYLTDRLAEVAQKMGPRQFEKKPRTAPTTLRFTRRHIPAAARSWAPIPRAAR
;
A
#
# COMPACT_ATOMS: atom_id res chain seq x y z
N MET A 1 9.24 -13.82 3.61
CA MET A 1 8.52 -13.55 4.88
C MET A 1 9.25 -14.26 6.00
N VAL A 2 9.86 -13.55 6.93
CA VAL A 2 10.48 -14.17 8.10
C VAL A 2 9.36 -14.64 9.00
N ARG A 3 9.22 -15.96 9.16
CA ARG A 3 8.27 -16.53 10.12
C ARG A 3 8.79 -16.30 11.54
N VAL A 4 8.04 -15.57 12.34
CA VAL A 4 8.31 -15.45 13.77
C VAL A 4 7.60 -16.61 14.44
N TRP A 5 8.33 -17.67 14.75
CA TRP A 5 7.79 -18.93 15.29
C TRP A 5 7.15 -18.79 16.69
N ASN A 6 7.50 -17.75 17.42
CA ASN A 6 7.06 -17.54 18.80
C ASN A 6 5.82 -16.62 18.91
N TYR A 7 5.10 -16.39 17.82
CA TYR A 7 3.91 -15.51 17.78
C TYR A 7 4.13 -14.08 18.30
N SER A 8 5.36 -13.61 18.35
CA SER A 8 5.69 -12.26 18.84
C SER A 8 5.22 -11.12 17.93
N LYS A 9 4.86 -11.43 16.69
CA LYS A 9 4.25 -10.45 15.77
C LYS A 9 2.75 -10.40 15.98
N ALA A 10 2.25 -9.32 16.55
CA ALA A 10 0.81 -9.11 16.72
C ALA A 10 0.10 -9.02 15.35
N SER A 11 -0.94 -9.80 15.23
CA SER A 11 -1.89 -9.78 14.12
C SER A 11 -3.24 -10.30 14.61
N PRO A 12 -4.37 -10.01 13.96
CA PRO A 12 -5.65 -10.58 14.34
C PRO A 12 -5.63 -12.12 14.50
N GLN A 13 -4.87 -12.81 13.62
CA GLN A 13 -4.74 -14.27 13.66
C GLN A 13 -4.01 -14.78 14.90
N THR A 14 -3.08 -13.99 15.45
CA THR A 14 -2.26 -14.43 16.60
C THR A 14 -2.77 -13.91 17.94
N THR A 15 -3.57 -12.84 17.95
CA THR A 15 -4.00 -12.17 19.18
C THR A 15 -5.49 -12.36 19.48
N ILE A 16 -6.35 -12.02 18.53
CA ILE A 16 -7.81 -11.91 18.78
C ILE A 16 -8.55 -13.17 18.33
N LEU A 17 -8.25 -13.67 17.13
CA LEU A 17 -8.97 -14.80 16.55
C LEU A 17 -8.93 -16.06 17.43
N PRO A 18 -7.81 -16.45 18.09
CA PRO A 18 -7.78 -17.58 19.00
C PRO A 18 -8.71 -17.45 20.21
N ALA A 19 -9.03 -16.23 20.61
CA ALA A 19 -10.02 -15.98 21.65
C ALA A 19 -11.44 -16.05 21.08
N LEU A 20 -11.69 -15.42 19.93
CA LEU A 20 -13.02 -15.36 19.33
C LEU A 20 -13.59 -16.73 18.97
N VAL A 21 -12.78 -17.64 18.45
CA VAL A 21 -13.24 -18.99 18.07
C VAL A 21 -13.71 -19.85 19.26
N ARG A 22 -13.50 -19.40 20.49
CA ARG A 22 -14.00 -20.07 21.70
C ARG A 22 -15.44 -19.68 22.03
N TYR A 23 -15.98 -18.63 21.42
CA TYR A 23 -17.35 -18.20 21.64
C TYR A 23 -18.30 -18.95 20.70
N PRO A 24 -19.35 -19.58 21.21
CA PRO A 24 -20.26 -20.38 20.41
C PRO A 24 -21.08 -19.57 19.40
N ASN A 25 -21.16 -18.26 19.57
CA ASN A 25 -21.85 -17.33 18.70
C ASN A 25 -20.92 -16.63 17.69
N PHE A 26 -19.64 -17.05 17.62
CA PHE A 26 -18.69 -16.53 16.64
C PHE A 26 -18.48 -17.54 15.52
N GLU A 27 -18.65 -17.09 14.27
CA GLU A 27 -18.35 -17.87 13.08
C GLU A 27 -17.40 -17.10 12.15
N ALA A 28 -16.34 -17.76 11.69
CA ALA A 28 -15.43 -17.24 10.69
C ALA A 28 -15.56 -18.05 9.40
N ARG A 29 -16.16 -17.46 8.37
CA ARG A 29 -16.26 -18.06 7.04
C ARG A 29 -15.09 -17.62 6.19
N THR A 30 -14.19 -18.54 5.92
CA THR A 30 -13.06 -18.31 5.02
C THR A 30 -13.42 -18.66 3.58
N GLN A 31 -12.63 -18.15 2.62
CA GLN A 31 -12.82 -18.42 1.18
C GLN A 31 -14.21 -18.00 0.65
N CYS A 32 -14.81 -17.01 1.27
CA CYS A 32 -16.03 -16.36 0.85
C CYS A 32 -15.73 -14.93 0.41
N GLU A 33 -16.31 -14.50 -0.69
CA GLU A 33 -16.15 -13.14 -1.19
C GLU A 33 -17.48 -12.40 -1.16
N VAL A 34 -17.56 -11.30 -0.41
CA VAL A 34 -18.76 -10.46 -0.36
C VAL A 34 -18.89 -9.69 -1.66
N LEU A 35 -20.01 -9.84 -2.34
CA LEU A 35 -20.30 -9.22 -3.63
C LEU A 35 -21.00 -7.87 -3.47
N LYS A 36 -21.94 -7.77 -2.55
CA LYS A 36 -22.70 -6.55 -2.27
C LYS A 36 -23.28 -6.55 -0.85
N ILE A 37 -23.64 -5.36 -0.37
CA ILE A 37 -24.45 -5.16 0.82
C ILE A 37 -25.91 -5.10 0.40
N ASN A 38 -26.75 -5.88 1.03
CA ASN A 38 -28.19 -5.91 0.77
C ASN A 38 -28.87 -4.79 1.56
N LEU A 39 -29.78 -4.09 0.90
CA LEU A 39 -30.55 -3.00 1.51
C LEU A 39 -32.03 -3.37 1.59
N ASP A 40 -32.73 -2.74 2.51
CA ASP A 40 -34.19 -2.81 2.58
C ASP A 40 -34.84 -2.10 1.36
N LYS A 41 -36.15 -2.22 1.23
CA LYS A 41 -36.92 -1.59 0.12
C LYS A 41 -36.79 -0.07 0.10
N SER A 42 -36.45 0.57 1.20
CA SER A 42 -36.24 2.04 1.27
C SER A 42 -34.85 2.46 0.84
N GLY A 43 -33.89 1.53 0.71
CA GLY A 43 -32.50 1.78 0.44
C GLY A 43 -31.72 2.46 1.58
N LYS A 44 -32.31 2.55 2.77
CA LYS A 44 -31.75 3.30 3.90
C LYS A 44 -31.12 2.41 4.98
N ARG A 45 -31.46 1.14 5.02
CA ARG A 45 -30.99 0.20 6.03
C ARG A 45 -30.35 -1.01 5.37
N ALA A 46 -29.14 -1.37 5.84
CA ALA A 46 -28.51 -2.64 5.47
C ALA A 46 -29.28 -3.80 6.15
N THR A 47 -29.55 -4.86 5.40
CA THR A 47 -30.25 -6.08 5.85
C THR A 47 -29.36 -7.31 5.85
N GLY A 48 -28.13 -7.19 5.36
CA GLY A 48 -27.17 -8.27 5.26
C GLY A 48 -26.21 -8.10 4.10
N VAL A 49 -25.60 -9.17 3.67
CA VAL A 49 -24.68 -9.21 2.54
C VAL A 49 -24.98 -10.40 1.62
N THR A 50 -24.69 -10.24 0.33
CA THR A 50 -24.58 -11.37 -0.61
C THR A 50 -23.12 -11.71 -0.77
N TYR A 51 -22.75 -12.98 -0.65
CA TYR A 51 -21.40 -13.46 -0.84
C TYR A 51 -21.38 -14.71 -1.73
N VAL A 52 -20.21 -15.00 -2.29
CA VAL A 52 -19.98 -16.19 -3.12
C VAL A 52 -18.96 -17.10 -2.45
N ASP A 53 -19.19 -18.40 -2.52
CA ASP A 53 -18.26 -19.44 -2.04
C ASP A 53 -17.26 -19.87 -3.12
N THR A 54 -16.38 -20.83 -2.82
CA THR A 54 -15.39 -21.38 -3.75
C THR A 54 -15.97 -22.15 -4.91
N SER A 55 -17.21 -22.65 -4.78
CA SER A 55 -17.93 -23.36 -5.83
C SER A 55 -18.65 -22.42 -6.78
N GLY A 56 -18.66 -21.12 -6.47
CA GLY A 56 -19.35 -20.11 -7.27
C GLY A 56 -20.83 -19.94 -6.91
N ASN A 57 -21.30 -20.57 -5.83
CA ASN A 57 -22.67 -20.40 -5.36
C ASN A 57 -22.80 -19.09 -4.60
N GLU A 58 -23.86 -18.33 -4.91
CA GLU A 58 -24.19 -17.12 -4.18
C GLU A 58 -25.11 -17.45 -3.00
N TRP A 59 -24.83 -16.79 -1.87
CA TRP A 59 -25.53 -16.93 -0.63
C TRP A 59 -25.89 -15.57 -0.05
N GLU A 60 -26.99 -15.49 0.67
CA GLU A 60 -27.35 -14.31 1.45
C GLU A 60 -27.13 -14.58 2.95
N GLN A 61 -26.44 -13.66 3.60
CA GLN A 61 -26.29 -13.64 5.04
C GLN A 61 -27.05 -12.44 5.60
N PRO A 62 -28.21 -12.67 6.23
CA PRO A 62 -28.92 -11.61 6.94
C PRO A 62 -28.11 -11.08 8.12
N ALA A 63 -28.20 -9.78 8.40
CA ALA A 63 -27.56 -9.14 9.53
C ALA A 63 -28.26 -7.84 9.90
N ASP A 64 -28.34 -7.56 11.20
CA ASP A 64 -28.85 -6.30 11.73
C ASP A 64 -27.83 -5.17 11.63
N LEU A 65 -26.54 -5.52 11.59
CA LEU A 65 -25.42 -4.60 11.43
C LEU A 65 -24.38 -5.19 10.48
N VAL A 66 -23.91 -4.40 9.54
CA VAL A 66 -22.83 -4.75 8.61
C VAL A 66 -21.64 -3.83 8.84
N LEU A 67 -20.49 -4.39 9.21
CA LEU A 67 -19.23 -3.65 9.40
C LEU A 67 -18.34 -3.79 8.16
N LEU A 68 -17.96 -2.66 7.58
CA LEU A 68 -17.07 -2.60 6.42
C LEU A 68 -15.60 -2.61 6.86
N CYS A 69 -14.97 -3.77 6.82
CA CYS A 69 -13.59 -3.99 7.25
C CYS A 69 -12.71 -4.58 6.13
N ALA A 70 -13.10 -4.39 4.85
CA ALA A 70 -12.44 -4.98 3.70
C ALA A 70 -11.27 -4.16 3.14
N PHE A 71 -10.66 -3.28 3.93
CA PHE A 71 -9.68 -2.27 3.50
C PHE A 71 -10.33 -1.09 2.77
N GLN A 72 -9.77 0.10 2.96
CA GLN A 72 -10.36 1.37 2.49
C GLN A 72 -10.85 1.34 1.03
N LEU A 73 -10.01 0.90 0.10
CA LEU A 73 -10.35 0.89 -1.32
C LEU A 73 -11.50 -0.07 -1.63
N PHE A 74 -11.46 -1.28 -1.04
CA PHE A 74 -12.53 -2.26 -1.23
C PHE A 74 -13.82 -1.87 -0.52
N ASN A 75 -13.75 -1.14 0.60
CA ASN A 75 -14.93 -0.56 1.24
C ASN A 75 -15.61 0.44 0.30
N VAL A 76 -14.86 1.34 -0.35
CA VAL A 76 -15.39 2.28 -1.35
C VAL A 76 -16.01 1.53 -2.52
N GLN A 77 -15.31 0.53 -3.08
CA GLN A 77 -15.83 -0.29 -4.17
C GLN A 77 -17.14 -0.98 -3.78
N LEU A 78 -17.20 -1.57 -2.60
CA LEU A 78 -18.39 -2.29 -2.12
C LEU A 78 -19.57 -1.35 -1.92
N LEU A 79 -19.34 -0.13 -1.39
CA LEU A 79 -20.38 0.90 -1.30
C LEU A 79 -20.92 1.30 -2.67
N LEU A 80 -20.03 1.55 -3.63
CA LEU A 80 -20.40 1.91 -5.00
C LEU A 80 -21.18 0.78 -5.70
N LEU A 81 -20.72 -0.47 -5.58
CA LEU A 81 -21.39 -1.64 -6.15
C LEU A 81 -22.75 -1.92 -5.50
N SER A 82 -22.94 -1.53 -4.24
CA SER A 82 -24.18 -1.72 -3.49
C SER A 82 -25.15 -0.54 -3.62
N GLY A 83 -24.78 0.52 -4.36
CA GLY A 83 -25.59 1.72 -4.52
C GLY A 83 -25.77 2.53 -3.23
N ILE A 84 -24.81 2.44 -2.30
CA ILE A 84 -24.87 3.10 -1.00
C ILE A 84 -24.16 4.46 -1.07
N GLY A 85 -24.91 5.51 -0.77
CA GLY A 85 -24.43 6.89 -0.82
C GLY A 85 -24.34 7.43 -2.25
N LYS A 86 -24.07 8.73 -2.36
CA LYS A 86 -23.90 9.39 -3.66
C LYS A 86 -22.45 9.24 -4.13
N PRO A 87 -22.19 8.58 -5.30
CA PRO A 87 -20.87 8.56 -5.90
C PRO A 87 -20.35 9.98 -6.14
N TYR A 88 -19.06 10.18 -6.00
CA TYR A 88 -18.43 11.46 -6.28
C TYR A 88 -18.39 11.73 -7.79
N ASP A 89 -18.84 12.90 -8.18
CA ASP A 89 -18.70 13.44 -9.53
C ASP A 89 -17.66 14.57 -9.54
N PRO A 90 -16.49 14.38 -10.17
CA PRO A 90 -15.44 15.39 -10.21
C PRO A 90 -15.82 16.66 -10.98
N ASN A 91 -16.82 16.60 -11.89
CA ASN A 91 -17.26 17.76 -12.68
C ASN A 91 -18.14 18.71 -11.88
N THR A 92 -19.01 18.16 -11.02
CA THR A 92 -19.90 18.95 -10.18
C THR A 92 -19.38 19.15 -8.76
N GLY A 93 -18.46 18.31 -8.31
CA GLY A 93 -17.96 18.26 -6.94
C GLY A 93 -18.96 17.65 -5.94
N GLU A 94 -20.06 17.09 -6.43
CA GLU A 94 -21.08 16.48 -5.60
C GLU A 94 -20.77 15.02 -5.28
N GLY A 95 -21.42 14.49 -4.24
CA GLY A 95 -21.20 13.12 -3.77
C GLY A 95 -20.02 13.02 -2.81
N VAL A 96 -20.00 11.94 -2.05
CA VAL A 96 -19.00 11.71 -1.00
C VAL A 96 -18.27 10.37 -1.14
N ILE A 97 -18.85 9.40 -1.87
CA ILE A 97 -18.26 8.07 -1.99
C ILE A 97 -17.17 8.11 -3.07
N GLY A 98 -15.93 7.82 -2.65
CA GLY A 98 -14.76 7.84 -3.51
C GLY A 98 -14.04 9.19 -3.61
N ARG A 99 -14.55 10.24 -2.98
CA ARG A 99 -13.97 11.59 -3.01
C ARG A 99 -12.66 11.70 -2.23
N ASN A 100 -11.78 12.60 -2.69
CA ASN A 100 -10.59 13.05 -1.96
C ASN A 100 -9.63 11.90 -1.60
N TYR A 101 -9.38 11.02 -2.54
CA TYR A 101 -8.38 9.98 -2.35
C TYR A 101 -7.02 10.61 -2.06
N SER A 102 -6.33 10.12 -1.04
CA SER A 102 -4.98 10.55 -0.71
C SER A 102 -4.09 9.33 -0.49
N TYR A 103 -2.78 9.53 -0.68
CA TYR A 103 -1.79 8.50 -0.48
C TYR A 103 -0.58 9.07 0.27
N GLN A 104 0.30 8.22 0.75
CA GLN A 104 1.53 8.66 1.39
C GLN A 104 2.60 9.03 0.36
N VAL A 105 3.36 10.09 0.64
CA VAL A 105 4.52 10.47 -0.16
C VAL A 105 5.74 9.70 0.34
N THR A 106 6.19 8.74 -0.46
CA THR A 106 7.38 7.96 -0.12
C THR A 106 8.50 8.30 -1.07
N SER A 107 9.66 8.62 -0.53
CA SER A 107 10.90 8.76 -1.27
C SER A 107 12.04 8.04 -0.54
N SER A 108 13.20 7.93 -1.16
CA SER A 108 14.29 7.16 -0.57
C SER A 108 15.65 7.61 -1.07
N VAL A 109 16.66 7.22 -0.31
CA VAL A 109 18.07 7.23 -0.74
C VAL A 109 18.61 5.82 -0.58
N ASP A 110 19.16 5.28 -1.67
CA ASP A 110 19.87 4.01 -1.64
C ASP A 110 21.36 4.30 -1.44
N ALA A 111 21.97 3.71 -0.43
CA ALA A 111 23.38 3.85 -0.09
C ALA A 111 24.12 2.52 -0.29
N PHE A 112 25.32 2.57 -0.84
CA PHE A 112 26.18 1.42 -1.16
C PHE A 112 27.51 1.53 -0.42
N PHE A 113 27.97 0.45 0.18
CA PHE A 113 29.15 0.40 1.02
C PHE A 113 30.14 -0.65 0.53
N ASP A 114 31.44 -0.44 0.81
CA ASP A 114 32.48 -1.44 0.54
C ASP A 114 32.82 -2.26 1.79
N ASN A 115 32.72 -1.65 2.95
CA ASN A 115 33.23 -2.21 4.23
C ASN A 115 32.14 -2.42 5.29
N LYS A 116 30.86 -2.33 4.92
CA LYS A 116 29.75 -2.56 5.83
C LYS A 116 28.83 -3.63 5.27
N VAL A 117 28.48 -4.56 6.13
CA VAL A 117 27.53 -5.65 5.80
C VAL A 117 26.26 -5.44 6.63
N PHE A 118 25.13 -5.47 5.93
CA PHE A 118 23.80 -5.38 6.54
C PHE A 118 23.07 -6.71 6.36
N ASN A 119 22.38 -7.16 7.39
CA ASN A 119 21.60 -8.38 7.29
C ASN A 119 20.11 -8.08 7.04
N PRO A 120 19.63 -8.17 5.79
CA PRO A 120 18.25 -7.87 5.47
C PRO A 120 17.25 -8.92 5.99
N PHE A 121 17.72 -10.03 6.52
CA PHE A 121 16.88 -11.13 7.03
C PHE A 121 16.52 -10.97 8.50
N ILE A 122 17.29 -10.23 9.28
CA ILE A 122 17.07 -10.06 10.73
C ILE A 122 15.99 -9.03 11.02
N ALA A 123 15.92 -7.95 10.26
CA ALA A 123 14.98 -6.87 10.51
C ALA A 123 13.57 -7.18 10.01
N SER A 124 12.59 -7.01 10.88
CA SER A 124 11.20 -6.79 10.48
C SER A 124 10.95 -5.30 10.25
N GLY A 125 9.85 -4.94 9.59
CA GLY A 125 9.48 -3.54 9.37
C GLY A 125 9.26 -2.72 10.65
N SER A 126 9.25 -3.36 11.82
CA SER A 126 9.12 -2.73 13.14
C SER A 126 10.46 -2.45 13.83
N ILE A 127 11.57 -2.86 13.23
CA ILE A 127 12.91 -2.63 13.77
C ILE A 127 13.61 -1.63 12.86
N GLY A 128 13.69 -0.38 13.30
CA GLY A 128 14.33 0.69 12.54
C GLY A 128 14.48 1.94 13.40
N MET A 129 15.21 2.90 12.87
CA MET A 129 15.32 4.23 13.45
C MET A 129 14.37 5.17 12.72
N CYS A 130 13.70 6.02 13.47
CA CYS A 130 12.91 7.14 12.95
C CYS A 130 13.52 8.45 13.45
N ILE A 131 13.61 9.40 12.53
CA ILE A 131 13.90 10.81 12.81
C ILE A 131 12.61 11.56 12.51
N ASP A 132 12.01 12.14 13.53
CA ASP A 132 10.70 12.79 13.48
C ASP A 132 10.79 14.32 13.37
N GLU A 133 11.99 14.85 13.28
CA GLU A 133 12.30 16.29 13.21
C GLU A 133 11.59 17.00 12.04
N PHE A 134 11.29 16.28 10.97
CA PHE A 134 10.71 16.82 9.74
C PHE A 134 9.22 16.52 9.57
N ASN A 135 8.52 16.11 10.61
CA ASN A 135 7.06 16.10 10.61
C ASN A 135 6.51 17.53 10.64
N GLY A 136 5.33 17.73 10.05
CA GLY A 136 4.80 19.05 9.76
C GLY A 136 4.76 20.04 10.92
N ASP A 137 4.60 19.57 12.16
CA ASP A 137 4.54 20.41 13.36
C ASP A 137 5.91 20.63 14.00
N ASN A 138 6.97 19.95 13.56
CA ASN A 138 8.28 19.95 14.21
C ASN A 138 9.28 20.94 13.57
N PHE A 139 8.95 21.52 12.41
CA PHE A 139 9.80 22.48 11.71
C PHE A 139 8.97 23.49 10.91
N ASP A 140 9.56 24.62 10.56
CA ASP A 140 8.95 25.62 9.70
C ASP A 140 9.10 25.20 8.23
N HIS A 141 8.04 24.66 7.67
CA HIS A 141 7.98 24.24 6.27
C HIS A 141 7.59 25.38 5.31
N GLY A 142 7.09 26.51 5.82
CA GLY A 142 6.65 27.66 5.02
C GLY A 142 7.70 28.17 4.02
N PRO A 143 8.97 28.43 4.45
CA PRO A 143 10.04 28.90 3.55
C PRO A 143 10.36 27.91 2.41
N HIS A 144 9.99 26.65 2.57
CA HIS A 144 10.25 25.61 1.55
C HIS A 144 9.13 25.47 0.52
N GLY A 145 8.03 26.23 0.67
CA GLY A 145 6.94 26.32 -0.29
C GLY A 145 6.08 25.07 -0.38
N PHE A 146 5.94 24.34 0.71
CA PHE A 146 5.00 23.23 0.87
C PHE A 146 4.39 23.23 2.28
N VAL A 147 3.31 22.51 2.44
CA VAL A 147 2.64 22.25 3.73
C VAL A 147 2.76 20.78 4.09
N GLY A 148 2.96 20.49 5.36
CA GLY A 148 3.12 19.13 5.87
C GLY A 148 4.57 18.76 6.14
N GLY A 149 4.84 17.49 6.13
CA GLY A 149 6.16 16.92 6.42
C GLY A 149 6.12 15.41 6.43
N GLY A 150 7.14 14.80 6.99
CA GLY A 150 7.23 13.35 7.12
C GLY A 150 8.41 12.93 7.98
N TYR A 151 8.38 11.69 8.44
CA TYR A 151 9.52 11.13 9.16
C TYR A 151 10.58 10.59 8.20
N LEU A 152 11.82 10.57 8.63
CA LEU A 152 12.92 9.89 7.96
C LEU A 152 13.16 8.55 8.69
N GLY A 153 13.23 7.47 7.93
CA GLY A 153 13.38 6.13 8.49
C GLY A 153 14.59 5.39 7.93
N ALA A 154 15.28 4.68 8.79
CA ALA A 154 16.36 3.76 8.43
C ALA A 154 15.89 2.34 8.72
N VAL A 155 15.24 1.71 7.72
CA VAL A 155 14.59 0.41 7.89
C VAL A 155 15.14 -0.58 6.89
N GLN A 156 15.74 -1.67 7.37
CA GLN A 156 16.20 -2.77 6.53
C GLN A 156 15.12 -3.85 6.47
N THR A 157 14.30 -3.81 5.41
CA THR A 157 13.16 -4.74 5.26
C THR A 157 13.29 -5.72 4.09
N ASN A 158 14.41 -5.67 3.36
CA ASN A 158 14.51 -6.30 2.06
C ASN A 158 15.25 -7.63 2.05
N GLY A 159 14.77 -8.62 2.78
CA GLY A 159 15.17 -10.02 2.60
C GLY A 159 14.58 -10.66 1.32
N ARG A 160 14.39 -9.90 0.25
CA ARG A 160 13.74 -10.36 -1.00
C ARG A 160 14.68 -10.22 -2.19
N PRO A 161 15.62 -11.15 -2.40
CA PRO A 161 16.66 -11.01 -3.42
C PRO A 161 16.12 -10.92 -4.85
N ILE A 162 14.97 -11.54 -5.13
CA ILE A 162 14.38 -11.53 -6.48
C ILE A 162 13.55 -10.28 -6.74
N GLN A 163 12.93 -9.71 -5.71
CA GLN A 163 11.94 -8.64 -5.87
C GLN A 163 12.53 -7.24 -5.67
N SER A 164 13.50 -7.09 -4.80
CA SER A 164 13.94 -5.80 -4.29
C SER A 164 15.47 -5.75 -4.17
N THR A 165 16.12 -5.77 -5.31
CA THR A 165 17.58 -5.61 -5.40
C THR A 165 17.91 -4.17 -5.68
N ARG A 166 18.74 -3.59 -4.81
CA ARG A 166 19.34 -2.29 -5.04
C ARG A 166 20.63 -2.49 -5.81
N THR A 167 20.75 -1.75 -6.90
CA THR A 167 21.98 -1.73 -7.70
C THR A 167 22.33 -0.30 -8.01
N PRO A 168 23.63 0.05 -8.08
CA PRO A 168 24.06 1.39 -8.43
C PRO A 168 23.54 1.86 -9.77
N LYS A 169 23.42 3.18 -9.96
CA LYS A 169 23.03 3.79 -11.21
C LYS A 169 23.99 3.33 -12.33
N GLY A 170 23.42 3.07 -13.50
CA GLY A 170 24.18 2.55 -14.65
C GLY A 170 24.32 1.03 -14.68
N THR A 171 23.85 0.32 -13.66
CA THR A 171 23.80 -1.14 -13.71
C THR A 171 22.85 -1.61 -14.81
N PRO A 172 23.25 -2.58 -15.65
CA PRO A 172 22.35 -3.19 -16.63
C PRO A 172 21.09 -3.73 -15.95
N ARG A 173 19.95 -3.67 -16.65
CA ARG A 173 18.65 -4.14 -16.08
C ARG A 173 18.49 -5.66 -16.09
N TRP A 174 19.38 -6.39 -16.77
CA TRP A 174 19.36 -7.85 -16.93
C TRP A 174 20.73 -8.38 -17.31
N GLY A 175 20.87 -9.70 -17.38
CA GLY A 175 22.10 -10.38 -17.81
C GLY A 175 23.16 -10.51 -16.72
N LEU A 176 24.38 -10.87 -17.12
CA LEU A 176 25.47 -11.17 -16.21
C LEU A 176 25.88 -9.97 -15.36
N GLY A 177 25.99 -8.79 -15.96
CA GLY A 177 26.36 -7.55 -15.25
C GLY A 177 25.35 -7.19 -14.16
N TRP A 178 24.05 -7.41 -14.41
CA TRP A 178 23.01 -7.25 -13.38
C TRP A 178 23.19 -8.25 -12.24
N LYS A 179 23.40 -9.53 -12.55
CA LYS A 179 23.58 -10.59 -11.53
C LYS A 179 24.79 -10.30 -10.63
N GLN A 180 25.90 -9.89 -11.24
CA GLN A 180 27.12 -9.52 -10.50
C GLN A 180 26.91 -8.30 -9.61
N ALA A 181 26.22 -7.27 -10.10
CA ALA A 181 25.90 -6.09 -9.31
C ALA A 181 24.97 -6.42 -8.13
N VAL A 182 23.97 -7.28 -8.36
CA VAL A 182 23.08 -7.78 -7.29
C VAL A 182 23.89 -8.54 -6.25
N ALA A 183 24.70 -9.50 -6.64
CA ALA A 183 25.52 -10.31 -5.72
C ALA A 183 26.44 -9.40 -4.88
N LYS A 184 27.11 -8.43 -5.51
CA LYS A 184 27.99 -7.49 -4.83
C LYS A 184 27.26 -6.60 -3.83
N ASN A 185 26.06 -6.08 -4.17
CA ASN A 185 25.40 -5.03 -3.40
C ASN A 185 24.30 -5.54 -2.48
N TYR A 186 23.93 -6.81 -2.52
CA TYR A 186 22.79 -7.33 -1.76
C TYR A 186 22.95 -7.15 -0.24
N LEU A 187 24.12 -7.49 0.30
CA LEU A 187 24.43 -7.32 1.71
C LEU A 187 25.17 -6.02 2.04
N THR A 188 25.60 -5.27 1.04
CA THR A 188 26.39 -4.04 1.22
C THR A 188 25.63 -2.78 0.82
N SER A 189 24.32 -2.85 0.70
CA SER A 189 23.46 -1.70 0.45
C SER A 189 22.44 -1.50 1.56
N TYR A 190 22.10 -0.25 1.80
CA TYR A 190 21.08 0.15 2.76
C TYR A 190 20.18 1.21 2.16
N GLN A 191 18.90 1.23 2.55
CA GLN A 191 17.98 2.26 2.12
C GLN A 191 17.46 3.03 3.32
N VAL A 192 17.60 4.34 3.25
CA VAL A 192 16.85 5.25 4.10
C VAL A 192 15.64 5.75 3.32
N VAL A 193 14.52 5.86 4.02
CA VAL A 193 13.22 6.16 3.41
C VAL A 193 12.55 7.30 4.15
N THR A 194 11.64 7.98 3.49
CA THR A 194 10.70 8.88 4.15
C THR A 194 9.27 8.50 3.81
N HIS A 195 8.38 8.80 4.75
CA HIS A 195 6.95 8.77 4.54
C HIS A 195 6.38 10.11 4.97
N GLY A 196 5.95 10.87 3.98
CA GLY A 196 5.30 12.16 4.17
C GLY A 196 3.78 12.04 4.01
N GLY A 197 3.07 13.01 4.55
CA GLY A 197 1.65 13.19 4.34
C GLY A 197 1.34 13.57 2.88
N CYS A 198 0.11 13.36 2.47
CA CYS A 198 -0.41 13.83 1.19
C CYS A 198 -1.71 14.57 1.46
N CYS A 199 -1.86 15.75 0.92
CA CYS A 199 -3.10 16.49 0.99
C CYS A 199 -4.21 15.79 0.21
N SER A 200 -5.45 16.04 0.59
CA SER A 200 -6.63 15.51 -0.09
C SER A 200 -7.11 16.51 -1.13
N TYR A 201 -7.05 16.13 -2.40
CA TYR A 201 -7.45 16.98 -3.52
C TYR A 201 -8.77 16.51 -4.14
N ARG A 202 -9.53 17.43 -4.73
CA ARG A 202 -10.83 17.12 -5.36
C ARG A 202 -10.70 16.35 -6.66
N ASP A 203 -9.59 16.50 -7.36
CA ASP A 203 -9.26 15.79 -8.60
C ASP A 203 -8.67 14.39 -8.34
N ALA A 204 -8.44 14.03 -7.07
CA ALA A 204 -8.03 12.71 -6.65
C ALA A 204 -9.24 11.93 -6.08
N TYR A 205 -9.68 10.89 -6.78
CA TYR A 205 -10.90 10.15 -6.43
C TYR A 205 -10.87 8.69 -6.88
N CYS A 206 -11.82 7.93 -6.34
CA CYS A 206 -12.08 6.55 -6.70
C CYS A 206 -13.49 6.42 -7.28
N ASP A 207 -13.63 5.72 -8.39
CA ASP A 207 -14.89 5.39 -9.02
C ASP A 207 -14.90 3.97 -9.56
N LEU A 208 -15.98 3.55 -10.21
CA LEU A 208 -16.07 2.27 -10.89
C LEU A 208 -15.66 2.40 -12.36
N ASP A 209 -14.79 1.50 -12.80
CA ASP A 209 -14.35 1.46 -14.19
C ASP A 209 -15.54 1.17 -15.12
N PRO A 210 -15.77 1.97 -16.17
CA PRO A 210 -16.88 1.76 -17.08
C PRO A 210 -16.75 0.51 -17.92
N THR A 211 -15.51 0.02 -18.15
CA THR A 211 -15.20 -1.02 -19.15
C THR A 211 -14.82 -2.35 -18.49
N TYR A 212 -13.96 -2.31 -17.46
CA TYR A 212 -13.38 -3.53 -16.90
C TYR A 212 -14.19 -4.06 -15.73
N THR A 213 -14.35 -5.39 -15.72
CA THR A 213 -15.03 -6.13 -14.66
C THR A 213 -14.13 -7.21 -14.09
N ASP A 214 -14.49 -7.68 -12.91
CA ASP A 214 -13.86 -8.85 -12.30
C ASP A 214 -14.49 -10.16 -12.83
N ARG A 215 -14.06 -11.30 -12.26
CA ARG A 215 -14.56 -12.63 -12.61
C ARG A 215 -16.05 -12.85 -12.33
N PHE A 216 -16.68 -11.98 -11.54
CA PHE A 216 -18.11 -12.03 -11.21
C PHE A 216 -18.92 -10.99 -12.00
N GLY A 217 -18.31 -10.32 -12.99
CA GLY A 217 -18.96 -9.27 -13.76
C GLY A 217 -19.11 -7.94 -13.03
N ARG A 218 -18.55 -7.78 -11.83
CA ARG A 218 -18.61 -6.53 -11.09
C ARG A 218 -17.57 -5.54 -11.62
N LYS A 219 -17.95 -4.27 -11.74
CA LYS A 219 -17.04 -3.22 -12.19
C LYS A 219 -15.84 -3.10 -11.25
N LEU A 220 -14.63 -3.04 -11.82
CA LEU A 220 -13.41 -2.82 -11.08
C LEU A 220 -13.37 -1.38 -10.54
N MET A 221 -12.66 -1.19 -9.44
CA MET A 221 -12.39 0.16 -8.95
C MET A 221 -11.30 0.82 -9.79
N ARG A 222 -11.55 2.06 -10.17
CA ARG A 222 -10.60 2.95 -10.81
C ARG A 222 -10.15 4.02 -9.82
N ILE A 223 -8.87 4.35 -9.84
CA ILE A 223 -8.29 5.42 -9.00
C ILE A 223 -7.72 6.47 -9.94
N THR A 224 -8.21 7.70 -9.81
CA THR A 224 -7.64 8.88 -10.44
C THR A 224 -6.82 9.60 -9.39
N PHE A 225 -5.51 9.69 -9.58
CA PHE A 225 -4.60 10.26 -8.60
C PHE A 225 -3.26 10.64 -9.24
N ASP A 226 -2.76 11.82 -8.87
CA ASP A 226 -1.36 12.19 -9.05
C ASP A 226 -0.90 13.01 -7.84
N PHE A 227 0.43 13.14 -7.65
CA PHE A 227 0.99 14.05 -6.66
C PHE A 227 0.99 15.48 -7.21
N HIS A 228 0.56 16.43 -6.40
CA HIS A 228 0.59 17.84 -6.71
C HIS A 228 1.96 18.47 -6.37
N GLU A 229 2.13 19.71 -6.73
CA GLU A 229 3.38 20.45 -6.51
C GLU A 229 3.82 20.44 -5.04
N ASN A 230 2.85 20.51 -4.12
CA ASN A 230 3.07 20.43 -2.68
C ASN A 230 3.84 19.17 -2.30
N GLU A 231 3.34 17.99 -2.73
CA GLU A 231 3.94 16.68 -2.43
C GLU A 231 5.28 16.49 -3.11
N LEU A 232 5.44 17.03 -4.33
CA LEU A 232 6.69 16.94 -5.07
C LEU A 232 7.79 17.78 -4.41
N LYS A 233 7.50 19.01 -3.98
CA LYS A 233 8.43 19.86 -3.23
C LYS A 233 8.81 19.24 -1.90
N MET A 234 7.82 18.77 -1.14
CA MET A 234 8.05 18.06 0.12
C MET A 234 8.91 16.82 -0.07
N SER A 235 8.62 16.01 -1.10
CA SER A 235 9.42 14.83 -1.43
C SER A 235 10.86 15.17 -1.74
N GLN A 236 11.10 16.23 -2.50
CA GLN A 236 12.46 16.69 -2.81
C GLN A 236 13.19 17.11 -1.54
N TYR A 237 12.57 17.96 -0.72
CA TYR A 237 13.14 18.43 0.54
C TYR A 237 13.50 17.27 1.47
N LEU A 238 12.55 16.38 1.74
CA LEU A 238 12.77 15.23 2.61
C LEU A 238 13.83 14.27 2.05
N THR A 239 13.92 14.13 0.72
CA THR A 239 14.98 13.32 0.09
C THR A 239 16.35 13.94 0.28
N ASP A 240 16.46 15.27 0.30
CA ASP A 240 17.72 15.96 0.56
C ASP A 240 18.16 15.76 2.01
N ARG A 241 17.24 15.80 2.97
CA ARG A 241 17.53 15.45 4.37
C ARG A 241 17.95 13.98 4.53
N LEU A 242 17.27 13.07 3.82
CA LEU A 242 17.69 11.65 3.77
C LEU A 242 19.11 11.49 3.21
N ALA A 243 19.48 12.27 2.21
CA ALA A 243 20.82 12.21 1.62
C ALA A 243 21.91 12.65 2.63
N GLU A 244 21.62 13.64 3.47
CA GLU A 244 22.53 14.05 4.55
C GLU A 244 22.73 12.93 5.58
N VAL A 245 21.64 12.25 5.97
CA VAL A 245 21.72 11.08 6.85
C VAL A 245 22.53 9.97 6.19
N ALA A 246 22.22 9.64 4.93
CA ALA A 246 22.94 8.62 4.18
C ALA A 246 24.44 8.95 4.06
N GLN A 247 24.79 10.19 3.78
CA GLN A 247 26.18 10.63 3.69
C GLN A 247 26.97 10.44 4.98
N LYS A 248 26.35 10.74 6.13
CA LYS A 248 26.96 10.52 7.45
C LYS A 248 27.21 9.04 7.77
N MET A 249 26.50 8.11 7.10
CA MET A 249 26.77 6.68 7.22
C MET A 249 28.07 6.24 6.53
N GLY A 250 28.68 7.09 5.70
CA GLY A 250 29.95 6.83 4.99
C GLY A 250 29.82 5.81 3.84
N PRO A 251 28.84 5.91 2.95
CA PRO A 251 28.75 5.06 1.76
C PRO A 251 29.82 5.45 0.73
N ARG A 252 30.23 4.50 -0.10
CA ARG A 252 31.07 4.83 -1.28
C ARG A 252 30.29 5.62 -2.33
N GLN A 253 28.97 5.42 -2.38
CA GLN A 253 28.06 6.09 -3.30
C GLN A 253 26.64 6.02 -2.77
N PHE A 254 25.79 7.00 -3.11
CA PHE A 254 24.37 6.96 -2.82
C PHE A 254 23.56 7.56 -3.97
N GLU A 255 22.27 7.21 -4.03
CA GLU A 255 21.33 7.68 -5.04
C GLU A 255 20.06 8.22 -4.38
N LYS A 256 19.70 9.46 -4.74
CA LYS A 256 18.43 10.08 -4.35
C LYS A 256 17.31 9.59 -5.25
N LYS A 257 16.16 9.30 -4.67
CA LYS A 257 14.95 8.87 -5.36
C LYS A 257 13.73 9.66 -4.89
N PRO A 258 13.68 10.97 -5.16
CA PRO A 258 12.49 11.77 -4.87
C PRO A 258 11.33 11.35 -5.79
N ARG A 259 10.13 11.78 -5.46
CA ARG A 259 9.01 11.72 -6.39
C ARG A 259 9.16 12.77 -7.47
N THR A 260 8.81 12.40 -8.68
CA THR A 260 8.79 13.29 -9.86
C THR A 260 7.43 13.16 -10.54
N ALA A 261 6.97 14.26 -11.15
CA ALA A 261 5.77 14.26 -11.98
C ALA A 261 6.09 13.85 -13.43
N PRO A 262 5.15 13.27 -14.18
CA PRO A 262 3.91 12.72 -13.68
C PRO A 262 4.17 11.43 -12.90
N THR A 263 3.38 11.20 -11.86
CA THR A 263 3.43 9.94 -11.12
C THR A 263 2.94 8.86 -12.05
N THR A 264 3.83 8.14 -12.66
CA THR A 264 3.40 7.05 -13.53
C THR A 264 2.56 6.06 -12.73
N LEU A 265 1.35 5.76 -13.16
CA LEU A 265 0.40 4.78 -12.63
C LEU A 265 1.01 3.39 -12.35
N ARG A 266 2.26 3.16 -12.72
CA ARG A 266 3.03 1.98 -12.34
C ARG A 266 3.10 1.76 -10.82
N PHE A 267 2.89 2.79 -10.02
CA PHE A 267 2.94 2.68 -8.56
C PHE A 267 1.64 2.09 -7.98
N THR A 268 0.51 2.55 -8.42
CA THR A 268 -0.81 2.00 -8.04
C THR A 268 -0.98 0.56 -8.54
N ARG A 269 -0.49 0.23 -9.74
CA ARG A 269 -0.49 -1.14 -10.26
C ARG A 269 0.41 -2.12 -9.46
N ARG A 270 1.44 -1.67 -8.76
CA ARG A 270 2.33 -2.58 -7.99
C ARG A 270 1.80 -2.94 -6.61
N HIS A 271 0.94 -2.14 -6.00
CA HIS A 271 0.42 -2.39 -4.66
C HIS A 271 -0.99 -3.00 -4.67
N ILE A 272 -1.82 -2.65 -5.64
CA ILE A 272 -3.16 -3.22 -5.83
C ILE A 272 -3.13 -4.64 -6.46
N PRO A 273 -2.24 -4.97 -7.43
CA PRO A 273 -2.24 -6.30 -8.04
C PRO A 273 -1.77 -7.43 -7.13
N ALA A 274 -1.14 -7.17 -6.00
CA ALA A 274 -0.81 -8.26 -5.08
C ALA A 274 -2.07 -8.92 -4.49
N ALA A 275 -3.09 -8.15 -4.20
CA ALA A 275 -4.38 -8.68 -3.78
C ALA A 275 -5.15 -9.30 -4.96
N ALA A 276 -5.17 -8.65 -6.12
CA ALA A 276 -5.87 -9.16 -7.30
C ALA A 276 -5.20 -10.38 -7.94
N ARG A 277 -3.88 -10.53 -7.84
CA ARG A 277 -3.15 -11.71 -8.37
C ARG A 277 -3.24 -12.94 -7.48
N SER A 278 -3.51 -12.79 -6.20
CA SER A 278 -3.74 -13.94 -5.33
C SER A 278 -5.04 -14.69 -5.66
N TRP A 279 -5.88 -14.13 -6.51
CA TRP A 279 -7.19 -14.64 -6.91
C TRP A 279 -7.25 -15.14 -8.36
N ALA A 280 -6.16 -15.04 -9.12
CA ALA A 280 -6.10 -15.72 -10.41
C ALA A 280 -6.10 -17.24 -10.17
N PRO A 281 -6.93 -18.03 -10.89
CA PRO A 281 -6.90 -19.47 -10.79
C PRO A 281 -5.48 -19.95 -11.08
N ILE A 282 -4.90 -20.73 -10.19
CA ILE A 282 -3.67 -21.48 -10.48
C ILE A 282 -4.04 -22.44 -11.63
N PRO A 283 -3.36 -22.38 -12.78
CA PRO A 283 -3.61 -23.37 -13.82
C PRO A 283 -3.46 -24.75 -13.21
N ARG A 284 -4.46 -25.61 -13.32
CA ARG A 284 -4.33 -27.01 -12.94
C ARG A 284 -3.18 -27.55 -13.76
N ALA A 285 -2.10 -27.89 -13.10
CA ALA A 285 -1.04 -28.68 -13.73
C ALA A 285 -1.70 -29.92 -14.32
N ALA A 286 -1.46 -30.16 -15.59
CA ALA A 286 -1.87 -31.38 -16.24
C ALA A 286 -1.32 -32.55 -15.43
N ARG A 287 -2.20 -33.51 -15.12
CA ARG A 287 -1.86 -34.79 -14.52
C ARG A 287 -1.02 -35.59 -15.50
#